data_cc223113d77d569723e65a5a24b96c7d
#
_entry.id   cc223113d77d569723e65a5a24b96c7d
#
_cell.length_a   1.000
_cell.length_b   1.000
_cell.length_c   1.000
_cell.angle_alpha   90.00
_cell.angle_beta   90.00
_cell.angle_gamma   90.00
#
_symmetry.space_group_name_H-M   'P 1'
#
loop_
_entity.id
_entity.type
_entity.pdbx_description
1 polymer ?
#
loop_
_entity_poly.entity_id
_entity_poly.type
_entity_poly.pdbx_seq_one_letter_code
_entity_poly.pdbx_strand_id
1 'polypeptide(L)'
;QVVRNSSSVEMPYWFSEGLYSYMGENWSATIETEIKDGINSGRFDKLGRLENIDAKYAGHAMWNYIAQVYGDEVIPQIIYLLSVSRSFESSFRFVLGKSTKSLNNDFVRYYKKSFEEKDENKTIPLQQEISIKRRNKKGKITQFALSPDGTKLAYTANEIGKYKVWIYDISSKSYTKVRARGFKAE
;
A
#
# COMPACT_ATOMS: atom_id res chain seq x y z
N GLN A 1 -6.54 -40.78 25.70
CA GLN A 1 -6.94 -39.62 24.88
C GLN A 1 -5.69 -38.82 24.53
N VAL A 2 -5.16 -39.01 23.32
CA VAL A 2 -4.04 -38.21 22.81
C VAL A 2 -4.67 -36.91 22.26
N VAL A 3 -4.60 -35.84 23.04
CA VAL A 3 -4.92 -34.49 22.56
C VAL A 3 -3.78 -34.14 21.61
N ARG A 4 -4.03 -34.28 20.30
CA ARG A 4 -3.16 -33.69 19.27
C ARG A 4 -3.35 -32.19 19.36
N ASN A 5 -2.45 -31.49 20.05
CA ASN A 5 -2.26 -30.06 19.88
C ASN A 5 -1.77 -29.83 18.43
N SER A 6 -2.71 -29.62 17.54
CA SER A 6 -2.42 -29.07 16.22
C SER A 6 -2.04 -27.60 16.44
N SER A 7 -0.77 -27.34 16.70
CA SER A 7 -0.25 -25.99 16.61
C SER A 7 -0.42 -25.54 15.16
N SER A 8 -1.45 -24.72 14.91
CA SER A 8 -1.62 -24.07 13.62
C SER A 8 -0.39 -23.20 13.39
N VAL A 9 0.17 -23.28 12.19
CA VAL A 9 1.26 -22.38 11.81
C VAL A 9 0.68 -20.97 11.76
N GLU A 10 1.19 -20.08 12.59
CA GLU A 10 0.80 -18.68 12.57
C GLU A 10 1.42 -18.04 11.32
N MET A 11 0.58 -17.83 10.32
CA MET A 11 0.98 -17.20 9.05
C MET A 11 0.53 -15.75 9.04
N PRO A 12 1.42 -14.82 8.67
CA PRO A 12 1.03 -13.43 8.46
C PRO A 12 -0.03 -13.31 7.34
N TYR A 13 -0.96 -12.38 7.47
CA TYR A 13 -2.02 -12.17 6.47
C TYR A 13 -1.48 -11.91 5.06
N TRP A 14 -0.36 -11.17 4.94
CA TRP A 14 0.24 -10.92 3.63
C TRP A 14 0.65 -12.19 2.88
N PHE A 15 0.98 -13.26 3.60
CA PHE A 15 1.40 -14.52 2.97
C PHE A 15 0.24 -15.18 2.24
N SER A 16 -0.87 -15.44 2.93
CA SER A 16 -2.04 -16.12 2.35
C SER A 16 -2.82 -15.21 1.39
N GLU A 17 -3.19 -14.01 1.83
CA GLU A 17 -3.95 -13.07 1.01
C GLU A 17 -3.16 -12.63 -0.23
N GLY A 18 -1.85 -12.40 -0.06
CA GLY A 18 -0.96 -12.06 -1.15
C GLY A 18 -0.78 -13.20 -2.15
N LEU A 19 -0.67 -14.45 -1.67
CA LEU A 19 -0.56 -15.62 -2.54
C LEU A 19 -1.84 -15.82 -3.37
N TYR A 20 -3.02 -15.72 -2.75
CA TYR A 20 -4.29 -15.82 -3.46
C TYR A 20 -4.40 -14.73 -4.53
N SER A 21 -4.03 -13.50 -4.20
CA SER A 21 -4.03 -12.40 -5.17
C SER A 21 -3.02 -12.62 -6.29
N TYR A 22 -1.80 -13.03 -5.97
CA TYR A 22 -0.74 -13.30 -6.96
C TYR A 22 -1.12 -14.41 -7.94
N MET A 23 -1.76 -15.49 -7.45
CA MET A 23 -2.17 -16.61 -8.30
C MET A 23 -3.47 -16.36 -9.06
N GLY A 24 -4.37 -15.53 -8.52
CA GLY A 24 -5.71 -15.30 -9.07
C GLY A 24 -5.87 -14.02 -9.89
N GLU A 25 -4.97 -13.07 -9.74
CA GLU A 25 -5.06 -11.75 -10.37
C GLU A 25 -3.79 -11.45 -11.17
N ASN A 26 -3.96 -10.96 -12.39
CA ASN A 26 -2.83 -10.46 -13.17
C ASN A 26 -2.36 -9.11 -12.60
N TRP A 27 -1.05 -8.83 -12.75
CA TRP A 27 -0.50 -7.52 -12.45
C TRP A 27 -1.25 -6.43 -13.22
N SER A 28 -1.79 -5.45 -12.53
CA SER A 28 -2.62 -4.40 -13.12
C SER A 28 -2.14 -3.01 -12.67
N ALA A 29 -2.57 -1.98 -13.39
CA ALA A 29 -2.28 -0.59 -13.03
C ALA A 29 -2.78 -0.22 -11.62
N THR A 30 -3.91 -0.81 -11.19
CA THR A 30 -4.43 -0.63 -9.83
C THR A 30 -3.48 -1.23 -8.80
N ILE A 31 -3.06 -2.48 -8.99
CA ILE A 31 -2.09 -3.14 -8.11
C ILE A 31 -0.78 -2.35 -8.07
N GLU A 32 -0.24 -1.95 -9.22
CA GLU A 32 1.00 -1.17 -9.30
C GLU A 32 0.89 0.16 -8.54
N THR A 33 -0.23 0.86 -8.67
CA THR A 33 -0.46 2.15 -7.98
C THR A 33 -0.50 1.97 -6.46
N GLU A 34 -1.23 0.97 -5.96
CA GLU A 34 -1.32 0.67 -4.52
C GLU A 34 0.05 0.27 -3.94
N ILE A 35 0.81 -0.53 -4.69
CA ILE A 35 2.15 -0.93 -4.27
C ILE A 35 3.10 0.27 -4.25
N LYS A 36 3.07 1.11 -5.28
CA LYS A 36 3.88 2.31 -5.34
C LYS A 36 3.59 3.27 -4.20
N ASP A 37 2.32 3.50 -3.89
CA ASP A 37 1.90 4.32 -2.75
C ASP A 37 2.33 3.70 -1.42
N GLY A 38 2.11 2.40 -1.23
CA GLY A 38 2.49 1.68 -0.01
C GLY A 38 4.00 1.69 0.26
N ILE A 39 4.81 1.55 -0.79
CA ILE A 39 6.28 1.60 -0.70
C ILE A 39 6.76 3.04 -0.44
N ASN A 40 6.25 4.03 -1.17
CA ASN A 40 6.72 5.42 -1.05
C ASN A 40 6.27 6.06 0.26
N SER A 41 5.10 5.68 0.80
CA SER A 41 4.63 6.14 2.10
C SER A 41 5.27 5.42 3.29
N GLY A 42 6.05 4.35 3.07
CA GLY A 42 6.59 3.47 4.12
C GLY A 42 5.54 2.56 4.78
N ARG A 43 4.31 2.51 4.23
CA ARG A 43 3.22 1.68 4.75
C ARG A 43 3.57 0.19 4.70
N PHE A 44 4.35 -0.24 3.71
CA PHE A 44 4.78 -1.63 3.51
C PHE A 44 6.14 -1.98 4.14
N ASP A 45 6.70 -1.12 4.97
CA ASP A 45 8.00 -1.39 5.64
C ASP A 45 7.95 -2.58 6.63
N LYS A 46 6.76 -2.95 7.10
CA LYS A 46 6.55 -4.02 8.09
C LYS A 46 5.44 -4.97 7.67
N LEU A 47 5.70 -5.81 6.67
CA LEU A 47 4.73 -6.76 6.11
C LEU A 47 3.99 -7.61 7.15
N GLY A 48 4.70 -8.10 8.18
CA GLY A 48 4.09 -8.95 9.20
C GLY A 48 3.01 -8.30 10.07
N ARG A 49 2.78 -6.98 9.91
CA ARG A 49 1.75 -6.23 10.64
C ARG A 49 0.60 -5.75 9.74
N LEU A 50 0.65 -6.08 8.47
CA LEU A 50 -0.37 -5.66 7.52
C LEU A 50 -1.60 -6.55 7.63
N GLU A 51 -2.76 -5.94 7.47
CA GLU A 51 -4.06 -6.58 7.49
C GLU A 51 -4.89 -6.13 6.27
N ASN A 52 -5.96 -6.86 5.99
CA ASN A 52 -6.94 -6.51 4.98
C ASN A 52 -6.32 -6.24 3.60
N ILE A 53 -6.74 -5.15 2.96
CA ILE A 53 -6.34 -4.78 1.60
C ILE A 53 -4.84 -4.49 1.46
N ASP A 54 -4.20 -3.95 2.50
CA ASP A 54 -2.77 -3.70 2.51
C ASP A 54 -1.97 -5.00 2.53
N ALA A 55 -2.42 -5.99 3.30
CA ALA A 55 -1.80 -7.32 3.31
C ALA A 55 -1.93 -8.01 1.95
N LYS A 56 -3.08 -7.88 1.27
CA LYS A 56 -3.30 -8.41 -0.07
C LYS A 56 -2.30 -7.82 -1.08
N TYR A 57 -2.24 -6.50 -1.20
CA TYR A 57 -1.39 -5.86 -2.21
C TYR A 57 0.10 -6.00 -1.91
N ALA A 58 0.50 -5.79 -0.67
CA ALA A 58 1.90 -5.98 -0.28
C ALA A 58 2.35 -7.43 -0.43
N GLY A 59 1.46 -8.39 -0.12
CA GLY A 59 1.71 -9.81 -0.31
C GLY A 59 1.77 -10.21 -1.79
N HIS A 60 0.87 -9.71 -2.63
CA HIS A 60 0.94 -9.90 -4.08
C HIS A 60 2.29 -9.45 -4.63
N ALA A 61 2.72 -8.24 -4.24
CA ALA A 61 4.01 -7.71 -4.65
C ALA A 61 5.19 -8.53 -4.12
N MET A 62 5.12 -9.02 -2.88
CA MET A 62 6.16 -9.85 -2.31
C MET A 62 6.29 -11.17 -3.07
N TRP A 63 5.19 -11.83 -3.42
CA TRP A 63 5.23 -13.05 -4.20
C TRP A 63 5.74 -12.82 -5.61
N ASN A 64 5.31 -11.71 -6.26
CA ASN A 64 5.86 -11.32 -7.54
C ASN A 64 7.38 -11.03 -7.47
N TYR A 65 7.84 -10.35 -6.43
CA TYR A 65 9.27 -10.12 -6.19
C TYR A 65 10.03 -11.43 -6.02
N ILE A 66 9.50 -12.37 -5.25
CA ILE A 66 10.11 -13.69 -5.06
C ILE A 66 10.23 -14.43 -6.40
N ALA A 67 9.16 -14.46 -7.18
CA ALA A 67 9.15 -15.08 -8.49
C ALA A 67 10.16 -14.45 -9.46
N GLN A 68 10.23 -13.11 -9.50
CA GLN A 68 11.13 -12.39 -10.39
C GLN A 68 12.61 -12.54 -10.02
N VAL A 69 12.94 -12.65 -8.74
CA VAL A 69 14.33 -12.65 -8.24
C VAL A 69 14.86 -14.07 -8.03
N TYR A 70 14.01 -14.99 -7.61
CA TYR A 70 14.42 -16.35 -7.22
C TYR A 70 13.86 -17.44 -8.16
N GLY A 71 12.92 -17.06 -9.06
CA GLY A 71 12.21 -18.00 -9.93
C GLY A 71 10.87 -18.46 -9.36
N ASP A 72 9.94 -18.81 -10.25
CA ASP A 72 8.59 -19.27 -9.86
C ASP A 72 8.61 -20.60 -9.09
N GLU A 73 9.61 -21.43 -9.35
CA GLU A 73 9.78 -22.74 -8.76
C GLU A 73 10.04 -22.73 -7.27
N VAL A 74 10.46 -21.60 -6.69
CA VAL A 74 10.68 -21.50 -5.24
C VAL A 74 9.38 -21.39 -4.45
N ILE A 75 8.30 -20.91 -5.08
CA ILE A 75 7.00 -20.72 -4.42
C ILE A 75 6.44 -22.04 -3.89
N PRO A 76 6.27 -23.10 -4.71
CA PRO A 76 5.81 -24.39 -4.20
C PRO A 76 6.79 -25.00 -3.18
N GLN A 77 8.10 -24.73 -3.28
CA GLN A 77 9.07 -25.23 -2.30
C GLN A 77 8.87 -24.58 -0.92
N ILE A 78 8.62 -23.27 -0.87
CA ILE A 78 8.30 -22.55 0.36
C ILE A 78 7.03 -23.12 1.00
N ILE A 79 5.97 -23.33 0.21
CA ILE A 79 4.69 -23.85 0.67
C ILE A 79 4.86 -25.29 1.22
N TYR A 80 5.60 -26.14 0.48
CA TYR A 80 5.89 -27.51 0.91
C TYR A 80 6.64 -27.52 2.24
N LEU A 81 7.74 -26.76 2.35
CA LEU A 81 8.52 -26.71 3.57
C LEU A 81 7.73 -26.13 4.75
N LEU A 82 6.86 -25.17 4.51
CA LEU A 82 5.98 -24.63 5.55
C LEU A 82 5.04 -25.73 6.08
N SER A 83 4.52 -26.59 5.22
CA SER A 83 3.65 -27.70 5.62
C SER A 83 4.38 -28.75 6.47
N VAL A 84 5.66 -29.00 6.20
CA VAL A 84 6.49 -29.99 6.88
C VAL A 84 7.13 -29.42 8.15
N SER A 85 7.81 -28.29 8.05
CA SER A 85 8.57 -27.69 9.16
C SER A 85 7.67 -26.98 10.18
N ARG A 86 6.46 -26.58 9.77
CA ARG A 86 5.55 -25.76 10.55
C ARG A 86 6.17 -24.45 11.07
N SER A 87 7.22 -23.98 10.41
CA SER A 87 7.95 -22.77 10.76
C SER A 87 8.04 -21.84 9.56
N PHE A 88 7.34 -20.72 9.64
CA PHE A 88 7.32 -19.69 8.61
C PHE A 88 8.73 -19.18 8.29
N GLU A 89 9.45 -18.71 9.31
CA GLU A 89 10.81 -18.16 9.15
C GLU A 89 11.80 -19.20 8.61
N SER A 90 11.72 -20.47 9.08
CA SER A 90 12.62 -21.54 8.64
C SER A 90 12.41 -21.88 7.17
N SER A 91 11.16 -21.88 6.69
CA SER A 91 10.85 -22.20 5.30
C SER A 91 11.46 -21.17 4.33
N PHE A 92 11.32 -19.89 4.64
CA PHE A 92 11.93 -18.82 3.83
C PHE A 92 13.46 -18.85 3.89
N ARG A 93 14.02 -19.06 5.09
CA ARG A 93 15.47 -19.13 5.25
C ARG A 93 16.10 -20.32 4.53
N PHE A 94 15.42 -21.46 4.52
CA PHE A 94 15.92 -22.66 3.84
C PHE A 94 15.88 -22.50 2.30
N VAL A 95 14.76 -22.00 1.76
CA VAL A 95 14.58 -21.90 0.31
C VAL A 95 15.31 -20.70 -0.27
N LEU A 96 15.21 -19.54 0.37
CA LEU A 96 15.73 -18.28 -0.17
C LEU A 96 17.07 -17.87 0.45
N GLY A 97 17.54 -18.56 1.46
CA GLY A 97 18.77 -18.22 2.18
C GLY A 97 18.68 -16.94 3.01
N LYS A 98 17.48 -16.39 3.23
CA LYS A 98 17.26 -15.09 3.89
C LYS A 98 16.21 -15.17 4.99
N SER A 99 16.38 -14.35 6.04
CA SER A 99 15.34 -14.12 7.01
C SER A 99 14.19 -13.32 6.38
N THR A 100 12.98 -13.48 6.91
CA THR A 100 11.82 -12.70 6.44
C THR A 100 12.01 -11.20 6.58
N LYS A 101 12.73 -10.75 7.62
CA LYS A 101 13.10 -9.35 7.80
C LYS A 101 14.05 -8.85 6.70
N SER A 102 15.08 -9.64 6.35
CA SER A 102 16.00 -9.28 5.27
C SER A 102 15.28 -9.26 3.92
N LEU A 103 14.43 -10.25 3.67
CA LEU A 103 13.61 -10.33 2.47
C LEU A 103 12.71 -9.10 2.31
N ASN A 104 12.08 -8.64 3.40
CA ASN A 104 11.26 -7.44 3.39
C ASN A 104 12.07 -6.17 3.02
N ASN A 105 13.27 -6.02 3.54
CA ASN A 105 14.13 -4.89 3.21
C ASN A 105 14.55 -4.91 1.73
N ASP A 106 14.87 -6.08 1.20
CA ASP A 106 15.25 -6.24 -0.20
C ASP A 106 14.05 -6.00 -1.13
N PHE A 107 12.87 -6.46 -0.75
CA PHE A 107 11.60 -6.20 -1.44
C PHE A 107 11.31 -4.69 -1.56
N VAL A 108 11.38 -3.96 -0.45
CA VAL A 108 11.17 -2.49 -0.46
C VAL A 108 12.19 -1.79 -1.36
N ARG A 109 13.47 -2.20 -1.28
CA ARG A 109 14.54 -1.63 -2.12
C ARG A 109 14.32 -1.94 -3.61
N TYR A 110 13.92 -3.15 -3.94
CA TYR A 110 13.65 -3.59 -5.31
C TYR A 110 12.56 -2.73 -5.97
N TYR A 111 11.42 -2.56 -5.29
CA TYR A 111 10.32 -1.76 -5.85
C TYR A 111 10.63 -0.26 -5.86
N LYS A 112 11.31 0.29 -4.85
CA LYS A 112 11.76 1.68 -4.90
C LYS A 112 12.58 1.94 -6.15
N LYS A 113 13.61 1.13 -6.39
CA LYS A 113 14.45 1.25 -7.58
C LYS A 113 13.64 1.09 -8.87
N SER A 114 12.79 0.08 -8.96
CA SER A 114 11.95 -0.17 -10.15
C SER A 114 11.01 1.00 -10.46
N PHE A 115 10.45 1.64 -9.45
CA PHE A 115 9.56 2.79 -9.64
C PHE A 115 10.33 4.07 -9.98
N GLU A 116 11.50 4.29 -9.39
CA GLU A 116 12.39 5.40 -9.74
C GLU A 116 12.80 5.32 -11.22
N GLU A 117 13.27 4.17 -11.70
CA GLU A 117 13.61 3.93 -13.11
C GLU A 117 12.43 4.16 -14.07
N LYS A 118 11.22 3.76 -13.67
CA LYS A 118 10.00 4.02 -14.46
C LYS A 118 9.60 5.50 -14.48
N ASP A 119 9.83 6.22 -13.39
CA ASP A 119 9.46 7.64 -13.27
C ASP A 119 10.47 8.55 -14.00
N GLU A 120 11.76 8.19 -14.06
CA GLU A 120 12.76 8.92 -14.84
C GLU A 120 12.39 9.00 -16.34
N ASN A 121 11.68 7.99 -16.85
CA ASN A 121 11.22 7.96 -18.24
C ASN A 121 9.87 8.67 -18.45
N LYS A 122 9.24 9.20 -17.39
CA LYS A 122 7.99 9.96 -17.51
C LYS A 122 8.29 11.45 -17.54
N THR A 123 7.87 12.11 -18.61
CA THR A 123 7.83 13.57 -18.64
C THR A 123 6.85 14.04 -17.58
N ILE A 124 7.36 14.55 -16.47
CA ILE A 124 6.51 15.20 -15.47
C ILE A 124 5.99 16.48 -16.13
N PRO A 125 4.67 16.64 -16.32
CA PRO A 125 4.16 17.93 -16.79
C PRO A 125 4.65 19.01 -15.81
N LEU A 126 5.14 20.12 -16.34
CA LEU A 126 5.50 21.33 -15.56
C LEU A 126 4.23 21.89 -14.91
N GLN A 127 3.66 21.17 -13.96
CA GLN A 127 2.48 21.59 -13.23
C GLN A 127 2.91 22.18 -11.90
N GLN A 128 2.44 23.38 -11.62
CA GLN A 128 2.56 23.97 -10.30
C GLN A 128 1.80 23.09 -9.31
N GLU A 129 2.52 22.51 -8.37
CA GLU A 129 1.93 21.73 -7.29
C GLU A 129 1.07 22.64 -6.42
N ILE A 130 -0.24 22.38 -6.38
CA ILE A 130 -1.16 23.12 -5.51
C ILE A 130 -1.13 22.47 -4.13
N SER A 131 -0.31 23.01 -3.24
CA SER A 131 -0.22 22.53 -1.87
C SER A 131 -1.35 23.09 -1.00
N ILE A 132 -2.31 22.26 -0.65
CA ILE A 132 -3.40 22.60 0.27
C ILE A 132 -2.98 22.26 1.70
N LYS A 133 -2.79 23.26 2.55
CA LYS A 133 -2.56 23.05 3.98
C LYS A 133 -3.82 22.51 4.65
N ARG A 134 -3.78 21.28 5.14
CA ARG A 134 -4.89 20.70 5.92
C ARG A 134 -5.01 21.45 7.25
N ARG A 135 -6.14 22.14 7.46
CA ARG A 135 -6.44 22.81 8.74
C ARG A 135 -6.75 21.81 9.86
N ASN A 136 -7.19 20.61 9.52
CA ASN A 136 -7.40 19.52 10.46
C ASN A 136 -6.66 18.26 9.98
N LYS A 137 -5.71 17.77 10.79
CA LYS A 137 -4.91 16.58 10.46
C LYS A 137 -5.75 15.30 10.34
N LYS A 138 -6.94 15.26 10.95
CA LYS A 138 -7.86 14.10 10.90
C LYS A 138 -8.85 14.16 9.74
N GLY A 139 -8.93 15.27 9.01
CA GLY A 139 -9.86 15.42 7.86
C GLY A 139 -9.33 14.76 6.59
N LYS A 140 -10.20 14.05 5.86
CA LYS A 140 -9.91 13.52 4.53
C LYS A 140 -10.54 14.42 3.48
N ILE A 141 -9.77 14.79 2.43
CA ILE A 141 -10.30 15.43 1.24
C ILE A 141 -10.94 14.33 0.42
N THR A 142 -12.22 14.48 0.05
CA THR A 142 -12.99 13.45 -0.65
C THR A 142 -13.24 13.77 -2.11
N GLN A 143 -13.36 15.06 -2.46
CA GLN A 143 -13.56 15.52 -3.83
C GLN A 143 -12.89 16.85 -4.02
N PHE A 144 -12.50 17.15 -5.26
CA PHE A 144 -12.01 18.47 -5.66
C PHE A 144 -12.40 18.77 -7.10
N ALA A 145 -12.52 20.05 -7.41
CA ALA A 145 -12.78 20.58 -8.75
C ALA A 145 -12.05 21.90 -8.93
N LEU A 146 -11.39 22.07 -10.07
CA LEU A 146 -10.75 23.32 -10.46
C LEU A 146 -11.77 24.21 -11.20
N SER A 147 -11.74 25.52 -10.98
CA SER A 147 -12.53 26.47 -11.76
C SER A 147 -12.08 26.48 -13.23
N PRO A 148 -12.96 26.79 -14.20
CA PRO A 148 -12.61 26.79 -15.62
C PRO A 148 -11.43 27.70 -15.99
N ASP A 149 -11.25 28.79 -15.24
CA ASP A 149 -10.15 29.75 -15.40
C ASP A 149 -8.85 29.33 -14.65
N GLY A 150 -8.88 28.20 -13.93
CA GLY A 150 -7.73 27.69 -13.20
C GLY A 150 -7.34 28.50 -11.95
N THR A 151 -8.13 29.52 -11.55
CA THR A 151 -7.76 30.40 -10.43
C THR A 151 -8.19 29.90 -9.07
N LYS A 152 -9.22 29.04 -9.00
CA LYS A 152 -9.82 28.56 -7.75
C LYS A 152 -9.97 27.05 -7.73
N LEU A 153 -9.74 26.46 -6.56
CA LEU A 153 -9.95 25.05 -6.31
C LEU A 153 -11.04 24.86 -5.25
N ALA A 154 -12.17 24.28 -5.65
CA ALA A 154 -13.20 23.82 -4.72
C ALA A 154 -12.84 22.41 -4.22
N TYR A 155 -12.99 22.15 -2.92
CA TYR A 155 -12.80 20.81 -2.37
C TYR A 155 -13.71 20.53 -1.19
N THR A 156 -14.04 19.26 -1.00
CA THR A 156 -14.79 18.77 0.16
C THR A 156 -13.86 18.06 1.13
N ALA A 157 -14.04 18.33 2.41
CA ALA A 157 -13.33 17.68 3.49
C ALA A 157 -14.32 17.01 4.43
N ASN A 158 -14.06 15.72 4.76
CA ASN A 158 -14.77 14.98 5.79
C ASN A 158 -13.93 14.98 7.07
N GLU A 159 -14.40 15.63 8.11
CA GLU A 159 -13.77 15.68 9.43
C GLU A 159 -14.56 14.82 10.42
N ILE A 160 -14.47 13.50 10.28
CA ILE A 160 -15.14 12.52 11.15
C ILE A 160 -16.65 12.81 11.26
N GLY A 161 -17.36 12.67 10.10
CA GLY A 161 -18.80 12.89 10.02
C GLY A 161 -19.24 14.33 9.78
N LYS A 162 -18.35 15.31 9.90
CA LYS A 162 -18.64 16.71 9.56
C LYS A 162 -18.04 17.04 8.19
N TYR A 163 -18.92 17.24 7.22
CA TYR A 163 -18.55 17.59 5.85
C TYR A 163 -18.45 19.10 5.69
N LYS A 164 -17.37 19.57 5.07
CA LYS A 164 -17.15 20.98 4.77
C LYS A 164 -16.79 21.14 3.31
N VAL A 165 -17.31 22.20 2.71
CA VAL A 165 -16.96 22.64 1.35
C VAL A 165 -16.10 23.90 1.47
N TRP A 166 -14.97 23.89 0.81
CA TRP A 166 -14.01 24.99 0.79
C TRP A 166 -13.71 25.42 -0.64
N ILE A 167 -13.44 26.69 -0.82
CA ILE A 167 -12.81 27.24 -2.00
C ILE A 167 -11.43 27.74 -1.60
N TYR A 168 -10.42 27.33 -2.33
CA TYR A 168 -9.06 27.79 -2.22
C TYR A 168 -8.73 28.66 -3.44
N ASP A 169 -8.36 29.91 -3.21
CA ASP A 169 -7.87 30.82 -4.24
C ASP A 169 -6.36 30.58 -4.38
N ILE A 170 -5.93 30.21 -5.60
CA ILE A 170 -4.58 29.80 -5.89
C ILE A 170 -3.61 30.97 -5.85
N SER A 171 -4.07 32.14 -6.33
CA SER A 171 -3.25 33.35 -6.42
C SER A 171 -3.01 33.99 -5.05
N SER A 172 -4.08 34.18 -4.29
CA SER A 172 -4.01 34.79 -2.95
C SER A 172 -3.68 33.80 -1.85
N LYS A 173 -3.64 32.48 -2.14
CA LYS A 173 -3.44 31.37 -1.17
C LYS A 173 -4.44 31.43 -0.02
N SER A 174 -5.64 31.95 -0.26
CA SER A 174 -6.69 32.16 0.74
C SER A 174 -7.74 31.05 0.71
N TYR A 175 -8.40 30.80 1.84
CA TYR A 175 -9.40 29.76 1.99
C TYR A 175 -10.75 30.38 2.40
N THR A 176 -11.79 30.11 1.64
CA THR A 176 -13.17 30.49 1.95
C THR A 176 -14.00 29.26 2.25
N LYS A 177 -14.62 29.19 3.43
CA LYS A 177 -15.54 28.11 3.74
C LYS A 177 -16.92 28.44 3.20
N VAL A 178 -17.42 27.58 2.30
CA VAL A 178 -18.73 27.76 1.64
C VAL A 178 -19.84 27.14 2.47
N ARG A 179 -19.68 25.91 2.96
CA ARG A 179 -20.72 25.17 3.68
C ARG A 179 -20.11 24.17 4.65
N ALA A 180 -20.88 23.90 5.72
CA ALA A 180 -20.61 22.77 6.63
C ALA A 180 -21.93 22.06 6.95
N ARG A 181 -21.94 20.72 6.94
CA ARG A 181 -23.06 19.88 7.36
C ARG A 181 -22.55 18.64 8.10
N GLY A 182 -23.43 18.04 8.90
CA GLY A 182 -23.12 16.84 9.70
C GLY A 182 -22.66 17.19 11.11
N PHE A 183 -22.64 16.16 11.95
CA PHE A 183 -22.20 16.24 13.34
C PHE A 183 -20.80 15.60 13.44
N LYS A 184 -19.97 16.14 14.29
CA LYS A 184 -18.69 15.52 14.61
C LYS A 184 -18.99 14.33 15.52
N ALA A 185 -18.61 13.11 15.12
CA ALA A 185 -18.57 11.99 16.06
C ALA A 185 -17.51 12.28 17.13
N GLU A 186 -17.88 12.17 18.40
CA GLU A 186 -17.00 12.33 19.55
C GLU A 186 -15.98 11.21 19.64
#